data_a3ef9ebd64c5ac88bd3dd658ee1d6a8f
#
_entry.id   a3ef9ebd64c5ac88bd3dd658ee1d6a8f
#
_cell.length_a   1.000
_cell.length_b   1.000
_cell.length_c   1.000
_cell.angle_alpha   90.00
_cell.angle_beta   90.00
_cell.angle_gamma   90.00
#
_symmetry.space_group_name_H-M   'P 1'
#
loop_
_entity.id
_entity.type
_entity.pdbx_description
1 polymer ?
#
loop_
_entity_poly.entity_id
_entity_poly.type
_entity_poly.pdbx_seq_one_letter_code
_entity_poly.pdbx_strand_id
1 'polypeptide(L)' 'MKHGKKPTVAQRKYIQSFRLNPENWLVVRDNNDEFVIRHRLSDKEKKLPRRER' A
#
# COMPACT_ATOMS: atom_id res chain seq x y z
N MET A 1 -2.67 -17.75 -3.12
CA MET A 1 -2.77 -16.85 -3.77
C MET A 1 -2.32 -15.59 -3.26
N LYS A 2 -1.77 -14.80 -3.90
CA LYS A 2 -1.30 -13.64 -3.55
C LYS A 2 -2.25 -12.61 -3.67
N HIS A 3 -2.49 -11.79 -2.77
CA HIS A 3 -3.39 -10.75 -2.89
C HIS A 3 -2.61 -9.50 -2.82
N GLY A 4 -2.34 -8.87 -3.82
CA GLY A 4 -1.61 -7.63 -3.80
C GLY A 4 -0.75 -7.48 -5.01
N LYS A 5 -0.60 -6.29 -5.53
CA LYS A 5 0.21 -6.05 -6.67
C LYS A 5 1.31 -5.12 -6.32
N LYS A 6 2.37 -5.11 -7.09
CA LYS A 6 3.46 -4.20 -6.84
C LYS A 6 2.95 -2.80 -7.01
N PRO A 7 3.31 -1.89 -6.13
CA PRO A 7 2.80 -0.53 -6.24
C PRO A 7 3.40 0.19 -7.44
N THR A 8 2.62 1.09 -8.01
CA THR A 8 3.10 1.91 -9.10
C THR A 8 3.98 2.99 -8.49
N VAL A 9 4.59 3.81 -9.32
CA VAL A 9 5.47 4.85 -8.84
C VAL A 9 4.72 5.79 -7.90
N ALA A 10 3.53 6.18 -8.28
CA ALA A 10 2.76 7.09 -7.44
C ALA A 10 2.39 6.43 -6.11
N GLN A 11 2.03 5.16 -6.16
CA GLN A 11 1.68 4.45 -4.96
C GLN A 11 2.88 4.26 -4.05
N ARG A 12 4.04 4.07 -4.65
CA ARG A 12 5.24 3.91 -3.85
C ARG A 12 5.55 5.19 -3.09
N LYS A 13 5.37 6.32 -3.72
CA LYS A 13 5.62 7.58 -3.05
C LYS A 13 4.62 7.77 -1.92
N TYR A 14 3.40 7.35 -2.14
CA TYR A 14 2.38 7.48 -1.12
C TYR A 14 2.74 6.62 0.09
N ILE A 15 3.18 5.40 -0.14
CA ILE A 15 3.57 4.52 0.94
C ILE A 15 4.77 5.10 1.68
N GLN A 16 5.71 5.66 0.95
CA GLN A 16 6.88 6.24 1.58
C GLN A 16 6.52 7.42 2.46
N SER A 17 5.48 8.13 2.11
CA SER A 17 5.10 9.30 2.89
C SER A 17 4.65 8.89 4.30
N PHE A 18 4.39 7.59 4.50
CA PHE A 18 4.02 7.11 5.81
C PHE A 18 5.23 6.44 6.47
N ARG A 19 6.40 6.66 5.92
CA ARG A 19 7.62 6.09 6.45
C ARG A 19 7.64 4.57 6.38
N LEU A 20 7.03 4.04 5.34
CA LEU A 20 7.03 2.61 5.12
C LEU A 20 7.88 2.34 3.89
N ASN A 21 8.45 1.16 3.83
CA ASN A 21 9.29 0.80 2.69
C ASN A 21 8.42 0.20 1.60
N PRO A 22 8.20 0.90 0.51
CA PRO A 22 7.28 0.42 -0.52
C PRO A 22 7.72 -0.88 -1.18
N GLU A 23 8.97 -1.25 -1.02
CA GLU A 23 9.41 -2.49 -1.61
C GLU A 23 8.96 -3.70 -0.81
N ASN A 24 8.57 -3.48 0.43
CA ASN A 24 8.10 -4.57 1.26
C ASN A 24 6.59 -4.65 1.32
N TRP A 25 5.91 -3.77 0.61
CA TRP A 25 4.46 -3.73 0.68
C TRP A 25 3.84 -3.91 -0.69
N LEU A 26 2.71 -4.58 -0.72
CA LEU A 26 1.96 -4.77 -1.95
C LEU A 26 0.62 -4.07 -1.79
N VAL A 27 0.06 -3.60 -2.87
CA VAL A 27 -1.20 -2.87 -2.81
C VAL A 27 -2.33 -3.86 -2.97
N VAL A 28 -3.18 -3.94 -1.98
CA VAL A 28 -4.31 -4.84 -2.00
C VAL A 28 -5.54 -4.11 -2.48
N ARG A 29 -5.74 -2.88 -2.04
CA ARG A 29 -6.91 -2.12 -2.45
C ARG A 29 -6.53 -0.66 -2.57
N ASP A 30 -6.95 -0.04 -3.60
CA ASP A 30 -6.66 1.35 -3.84
C ASP A 30 -7.88 2.01 -4.41
N ASN A 31 -8.72 2.57 -3.58
CA ASN A 31 -9.87 3.29 -4.08
C ASN A 31 -9.91 4.65 -3.40
N ASN A 32 -10.97 5.39 -3.61
CA ASN A 32 -11.00 6.75 -3.11
C ASN A 32 -11.13 6.84 -1.61
N ASP A 33 -11.63 5.84 -0.99
CA ASP A 33 -11.86 5.89 0.43
C ASP A 33 -10.75 5.28 1.25
N GLU A 34 -10.07 4.34 0.74
CA GLU A 34 -9.04 3.68 1.51
C GLU A 34 -7.95 3.10 0.65
N PHE A 35 -6.82 2.94 1.21
CA PHE A 35 -5.67 2.41 0.51
C PHE A 35 -5.11 1.33 1.42
N VAL A 36 -5.27 0.09 1.04
CA VAL A 36 -4.86 -1.03 1.88
C VAL A 36 -3.64 -1.70 1.28
N ILE A 37 -2.63 -1.91 2.09
CA ILE A 37 -1.41 -2.56 1.63
C ILE A 37 -1.16 -3.77 2.52
N ARG A 38 -0.34 -4.68 2.03
CA ARG A 38 -0.05 -5.90 2.74
C ARG A 38 1.45 -6.15 2.70
N HIS A 39 2.02 -6.50 3.83
CA HIS A 39 3.44 -6.74 3.89
C HIS A 39 3.74 -8.08 3.24
N ARG A 40 4.66 -8.07 2.31
CA ARG A 40 4.93 -9.27 1.54
C ARG A 40 5.56 -10.40 2.36
N LEU A 41 6.22 -10.06 3.42
CA LEU A 41 6.87 -11.08 4.24
C LEU A 41 6.05 -11.51 5.43
N SER A 42 5.44 -10.59 6.12
CA SER A 42 4.70 -10.95 7.31
C SER A 42 3.21 -11.01 7.14
N ASP A 43 2.71 -10.87 5.95
CA ASP A 43 1.28 -11.01 5.74
C ASP A 43 0.44 -10.05 6.56
N LYS A 44 0.96 -8.96 7.00
CA LYS A 44 0.18 -8.01 7.75
C LYS A 44 -0.41 -6.98 6.84
N GLU A 45 -1.64 -6.63 7.06
CA GLU A 45 -2.29 -5.61 6.26
C GLU A 45 -2.34 -4.32 7.02
N LYS A 46 -2.24 -3.22 6.29
CA LYS A 46 -2.29 -1.92 6.91
C LYS A 46 -3.17 -1.06 6.07
N LYS A 47 -4.10 -0.38 6.69
CA LYS A 47 -5.01 0.48 5.97
C LYS A 47 -4.53 1.91 6.14
N LEU A 48 -4.26 2.58 5.06
CA LEU A 48 -3.80 3.96 5.09
C LEU A 48 -4.91 4.89 4.67
N PRO A 49 -4.98 6.06 5.25
CA PRO A 49 -6.03 7.00 4.89
C PRO A 49 -5.76 7.52 3.50
N ARG A 50 -6.81 7.67 2.70
CA ARG A 50 -6.66 8.18 1.38
C ARG A 50 -7.08 9.62 1.38
N ARG A 51 -6.13 10.56 1.35
CA ARG A 51 -6.43 11.87 1.37
C ARG A 51 -6.51 12.40 0.07
N GLU A 52 -7.47 12.79 -0.42
CA GLU A 52 -7.59 13.28 -1.69
C GLU A 52 -7.47 14.68 -1.65
N ARG A 53 -6.94 15.32 -2.38
CA ARG A 53 -6.82 16.65 -2.32
C ARG A 53 -6.97 17.27 -3.36
#